data_26c70afaab22864957f796d225a2d44f
#
_entry.id   26c70afaab22864957f796d225a2d44f
#
_cell.length_a   1.000
_cell.length_b   1.000
_cell.length_c   1.000
_cell.angle_alpha   90.00
_cell.angle_beta   90.00
_cell.angle_gamma   90.00
#
_symmetry.space_group_name_H-M   'P 1'
#
loop_
_entity.id
_entity.type
_entity.pdbx_description
1 polymer ?
#
loop_
_entity_poly.entity_id
_entity_poly.type
_entity_poly.pdbx_seq_one_letter_code
_entity_poly.pdbx_strand_id
1 'polypeptide(L)'
;DTVIGLPWHTFTKDDLNQAHARKVLDHDHYGLEKVKERILEILAVRQLNTDVKGQIICLVGPPGVGKTSIARSVAACMDRNFARMSLGGVHDEAEIRGHRRTYIGAMPGRIISAINTAKSSNPVILLDEIDKLAGDYRGDPSSALLEVLDPEQNKTFKDNYLDIPFDLSNVLFITTANDASHIPGPLYDRMDVIELPSYTRVEKFNIARRHLLPKQLKNNGLESRVTMAPAALYEIIDGYTREAGVRTLERTITAVLRKCAQKIAAGEKDKINVTPAMV
;
A
#
# COMPACT_ATOMS: atom_id res chain seq x y z
N ASP A 1 -8.88 -19.01 20.82
CA ASP A 1 -8.41 -19.29 19.43
C ASP A 1 -7.47 -18.19 18.90
N THR A 2 -7.74 -16.90 19.12
CA THR A 2 -6.91 -15.80 18.61
C THR A 2 -5.46 -15.85 19.10
N VAL A 3 -5.22 -16.11 20.38
CA VAL A 3 -3.87 -16.19 20.98
C VAL A 3 -3.04 -17.33 20.37
N ILE A 4 -3.68 -18.47 20.16
CA ILE A 4 -3.01 -19.68 19.58
C ILE A 4 -2.73 -19.47 18.07
N GLY A 5 -3.58 -18.71 17.38
CA GLY A 5 -3.45 -18.47 15.94
C GLY A 5 -2.40 -17.42 15.56
N LEU A 6 -1.85 -16.66 16.53
CA LEU A 6 -0.85 -15.64 16.24
C LEU A 6 0.53 -16.26 15.96
N PRO A 7 1.28 -15.66 15.02
CA PRO A 7 2.61 -16.14 14.61
C PRO A 7 3.70 -15.69 15.60
N TRP A 8 3.66 -16.12 16.85
CA TRP A 8 4.57 -15.68 17.92
C TRP A 8 6.06 -15.80 17.59
N HIS A 9 6.44 -16.86 16.86
CA HIS A 9 7.84 -17.20 16.55
C HIS A 9 8.01 -17.54 15.06
N THR A 10 7.08 -17.11 14.22
CA THR A 10 7.14 -17.36 12.77
C THR A 10 7.71 -16.14 12.07
N PHE A 11 8.94 -16.24 11.57
CA PHE A 11 9.61 -15.17 10.85
C PHE A 11 9.86 -15.58 9.39
N THR A 12 9.69 -14.64 8.46
CA THR A 12 10.22 -14.77 7.11
C THR A 12 11.70 -14.43 7.11
N LYS A 13 12.47 -15.06 6.21
CA LYS A 13 13.89 -14.71 6.03
C LYS A 13 13.97 -13.52 5.10
N ASP A 14 14.59 -12.44 5.56
CA ASP A 14 14.74 -11.23 4.76
C ASP A 14 15.69 -11.46 3.58
N ASP A 15 15.24 -11.07 2.38
CA ASP A 15 16.12 -10.82 1.24
C ASP A 15 16.47 -9.32 1.23
N LEU A 16 17.72 -9.00 1.45
CA LEU A 16 18.23 -7.63 1.45
C LEU A 16 19.17 -7.37 0.24
N ASN A 17 19.08 -8.21 -0.79
CA ASN A 17 19.88 -8.06 -2.00
C ASN A 17 19.43 -6.82 -2.79
N GLN A 18 20.32 -5.83 -2.88
CA GLN A 18 20.06 -4.55 -3.56
C GLN A 18 19.72 -4.73 -5.05
N ALA A 19 20.39 -5.67 -5.74
CA ALA A 19 20.13 -5.93 -7.15
C ALA A 19 18.75 -6.58 -7.36
N HIS A 20 18.33 -7.44 -6.45
CA HIS A 20 16.98 -8.01 -6.44
C HIS A 20 15.93 -6.92 -6.18
N ALA A 21 16.11 -6.13 -5.12
CA ALA A 21 15.21 -5.04 -4.78
C ALA A 21 15.04 -4.04 -5.94
N ARG A 22 16.15 -3.64 -6.59
CA ARG A 22 16.09 -2.77 -7.77
C ARG A 22 15.27 -3.39 -8.91
N LYS A 23 15.48 -4.67 -9.21
CA LYS A 23 14.70 -5.37 -10.26
C LYS A 23 13.20 -5.40 -9.95
N VAL A 24 12.81 -5.68 -8.72
CA VAL A 24 11.40 -5.69 -8.30
C VAL A 24 10.78 -4.30 -8.46
N LEU A 25 11.45 -3.26 -7.96
CA LEU A 25 10.97 -1.88 -8.08
C LEU A 25 10.85 -1.41 -9.54
N ASP A 26 11.82 -1.75 -10.39
CA ASP A 26 11.81 -1.38 -11.82
C ASP A 26 10.76 -2.16 -12.62
N HIS A 27 10.50 -3.40 -12.23
CA HIS A 27 9.45 -4.21 -12.83
C HIS A 27 8.05 -3.68 -12.48
N ASP A 28 7.83 -3.31 -11.22
CA ASP A 28 6.51 -2.95 -10.70
C ASP A 28 6.14 -1.47 -10.95
N HIS A 29 7.15 -0.59 -11.05
CA HIS A 29 6.95 0.85 -11.13
C HIS A 29 7.73 1.49 -12.26
N TYR A 30 7.03 2.18 -13.14
CA TYR A 30 7.66 3.01 -14.17
C TYR A 30 8.04 4.38 -13.59
N GLY A 31 9.26 4.85 -13.86
CA GLY A 31 9.77 6.12 -13.33
C GLY A 31 10.00 6.08 -11.81
N LEU A 32 9.74 7.19 -11.12
CA LEU A 32 9.90 7.34 -9.68
C LEU A 32 11.33 7.06 -9.18
N GLU A 33 12.36 7.41 -9.97
CA GLU A 33 13.76 7.05 -9.67
C GLU A 33 14.20 7.51 -8.27
N LYS A 34 13.90 8.76 -7.87
CA LYS A 34 14.24 9.28 -6.54
C LYS A 34 13.57 8.49 -5.40
N VAL A 35 12.33 8.05 -5.62
CA VAL A 35 11.59 7.23 -4.64
C VAL A 35 12.24 5.85 -4.51
N LYS A 36 12.59 5.22 -5.64
CA LYS A 36 13.27 3.93 -5.67
C LYS A 36 14.65 4.01 -5.01
N GLU A 37 15.43 5.04 -5.33
CA GLU A 37 16.74 5.28 -4.70
C GLU A 37 16.61 5.40 -3.19
N ARG A 38 15.65 6.20 -2.70
CA ARG A 38 15.44 6.35 -1.26
C ARG A 38 15.04 5.04 -0.57
N ILE A 39 14.19 4.22 -1.21
CA ILE A 39 13.84 2.89 -0.72
C ILE A 39 15.08 1.99 -0.66
N LEU A 40 15.91 1.99 -1.71
CA LEU A 40 17.14 1.19 -1.74
C LEU A 40 18.15 1.63 -0.67
N GLU A 41 18.29 2.93 -0.39
CA GLU A 41 19.10 3.44 0.73
C GLU A 41 18.64 2.87 2.07
N ILE A 42 17.32 2.88 2.33
CA ILE A 42 16.73 2.33 3.55
C ILE A 42 17.02 0.83 3.67
N LEU A 43 16.87 0.08 2.57
CA LEU A 43 17.16 -1.35 2.54
C LEU A 43 18.66 -1.63 2.73
N ALA A 44 19.55 -0.78 2.18
CA ALA A 44 20.98 -0.90 2.38
C ALA A 44 21.40 -0.69 3.83
N VAL A 45 20.82 0.28 4.53
CA VAL A 45 21.07 0.49 5.97
C VAL A 45 20.67 -0.76 6.76
N ARG A 46 19.52 -1.36 6.46
CA ARG A 46 19.08 -2.60 7.10
C ARG A 46 19.96 -3.80 6.78
N GLN A 47 20.56 -3.84 5.60
CA GLN A 47 21.52 -4.88 5.22
C GLN A 47 22.81 -4.79 6.03
N LEU A 48 23.30 -3.57 6.27
CA LEU A 48 24.54 -3.31 7.01
C LEU A 48 24.34 -3.43 8.52
N ASN A 49 23.19 -3.07 9.01
CA ASN A 49 22.84 -3.11 10.44
C ASN A 49 21.46 -3.73 10.63
N THR A 50 21.45 -5.01 10.94
CA THR A 50 20.23 -5.79 11.19
C THR A 50 19.51 -5.36 12.48
N ASP A 51 20.18 -4.64 13.38
CA ASP A 51 19.61 -4.16 14.64
C ASP A 51 18.87 -2.82 14.50
N VAL A 52 18.88 -2.22 13.31
CA VAL A 52 18.08 -1.01 13.03
C VAL A 52 16.59 -1.37 13.12
N LYS A 53 15.98 -0.95 14.21
CA LYS A 53 14.56 -1.13 14.51
C LYS A 53 13.85 0.22 14.50
N GLY A 54 12.52 0.18 14.28
CA GLY A 54 11.68 1.36 14.40
C GLY A 54 11.76 2.36 13.25
N GLN A 55 12.34 1.99 12.10
CA GLN A 55 12.20 2.80 10.91
C GLN A 55 10.75 2.80 10.42
N ILE A 56 10.19 3.99 10.23
CA ILE A 56 8.84 4.20 9.72
C ILE A 56 8.98 4.95 8.40
N ILE A 57 8.57 4.33 7.32
CA ILE A 57 8.58 4.95 5.99
C ILE A 57 7.21 5.62 5.78
N CYS A 58 7.19 6.91 5.46
CA CYS A 58 5.97 7.63 5.14
C CYS A 58 5.95 8.02 3.66
N LEU A 59 5.02 7.45 2.91
CA LEU A 59 4.81 7.77 1.49
C LEU A 59 3.76 8.88 1.37
N VAL A 60 4.18 10.08 1.00
CA VAL A 60 3.31 11.25 0.87
C VAL A 60 3.11 11.60 -0.60
N GLY A 61 1.90 11.95 -0.99
CA GLY A 61 1.62 12.41 -2.34
C GLY A 61 0.15 12.29 -2.73
N PRO A 62 -0.24 12.83 -3.87
CA PRO A 62 -1.64 12.88 -4.29
C PRO A 62 -2.25 11.48 -4.46
N PRO A 63 -3.59 11.37 -4.46
CA PRO A 63 -4.24 10.08 -4.65
C PRO A 63 -3.92 9.49 -6.03
N GLY A 64 -3.75 8.16 -6.09
CA GLY A 64 -3.54 7.43 -7.33
C GLY A 64 -2.11 7.41 -7.86
N VAL A 65 -1.11 7.94 -7.13
CA VAL A 65 0.32 7.87 -7.54
C VAL A 65 1.01 6.55 -7.18
N GLY A 66 0.29 5.58 -6.60
CA GLY A 66 0.83 4.23 -6.38
C GLY A 66 1.42 3.99 -4.99
N LYS A 67 1.16 4.83 -3.97
CA LYS A 67 1.69 4.67 -2.59
C LYS A 67 1.51 3.25 -2.05
N THR A 68 0.30 2.72 -2.09
CA THR A 68 -0.03 1.36 -1.63
C THR A 68 0.69 0.28 -2.46
N SER A 69 0.88 0.51 -3.76
CA SER A 69 1.61 -0.42 -4.65
C SER A 69 3.10 -0.45 -4.29
N ILE A 70 3.71 0.71 -4.06
CA ILE A 70 5.12 0.82 -3.62
C ILE A 70 5.33 0.08 -2.30
N ALA A 71 4.45 0.28 -1.30
CA ALA A 71 4.55 -0.42 -0.02
C ALA A 71 4.52 -1.95 -0.19
N ARG A 72 3.70 -2.46 -1.12
CA ARG A 72 3.67 -3.89 -1.45
C ARG A 72 4.96 -4.35 -2.12
N SER A 73 5.51 -3.56 -3.04
CA SER A 73 6.79 -3.89 -3.69
C SER A 73 7.95 -3.86 -2.71
N VAL A 74 7.95 -2.96 -1.71
CA VAL A 74 8.93 -2.99 -0.62
C VAL A 74 8.87 -4.32 0.15
N ALA A 75 7.67 -4.81 0.46
CA ALA A 75 7.52 -6.12 1.09
C ALA A 75 8.04 -7.25 0.20
N ALA A 76 7.77 -7.20 -1.11
CA ALA A 76 8.27 -8.17 -2.08
C ALA A 76 9.81 -8.10 -2.22
N CYS A 77 10.41 -6.90 -2.18
CA CYS A 77 11.87 -6.73 -2.19
C CYS A 77 12.56 -7.45 -1.03
N MET A 78 11.91 -7.51 0.12
CA MET A 78 12.44 -8.12 1.36
C MET A 78 11.99 -9.58 1.56
N ASP A 79 11.18 -10.14 0.68
CA ASP A 79 10.52 -11.44 0.85
C ASP A 79 9.72 -11.53 2.17
N ARG A 80 9.09 -10.40 2.56
CA ARG A 80 8.24 -10.31 3.75
C ARG A 80 6.77 -10.39 3.42
N ASN A 81 6.01 -10.99 4.30
CA ASN A 81 4.55 -10.97 4.23
C ASN A 81 4.03 -9.54 4.38
N PHE A 82 2.92 -9.24 3.70
CA PHE A 82 2.34 -7.90 3.64
C PHE A 82 0.93 -7.90 4.24
N ALA A 83 0.67 -6.95 5.12
CA ALA A 83 -0.67 -6.64 5.58
C ALA A 83 -0.99 -5.15 5.38
N ARG A 84 -2.27 -4.82 5.20
CA ARG A 84 -2.75 -3.44 5.06
C ARG A 84 -3.84 -3.16 6.08
N MET A 85 -3.73 -2.01 6.72
CA MET A 85 -4.71 -1.45 7.62
C MET A 85 -5.02 -0.03 7.21
N SER A 86 -6.31 0.31 7.00
CA SER A 86 -6.71 1.70 6.77
C SER A 86 -6.92 2.41 8.10
N LEU A 87 -6.35 3.61 8.22
CA LEU A 87 -6.54 4.50 9.37
C LEU A 87 -7.65 5.52 9.12
N GLY A 88 -8.09 5.68 7.86
CA GLY A 88 -9.22 6.51 7.54
C GLY A 88 -10.52 5.99 8.20
N GLY A 89 -11.13 6.84 9.04
CA GLY A 89 -12.32 6.47 9.80
C GLY A 89 -12.06 5.76 11.13
N VAL A 90 -10.82 5.69 11.59
CA VAL A 90 -10.50 5.29 12.96
C VAL A 90 -10.71 6.49 13.88
N HIS A 91 -11.60 6.34 14.85
CA HIS A 91 -11.98 7.39 15.79
C HIS A 91 -11.73 7.00 17.25
N ASP A 92 -11.55 5.71 17.54
CA ASP A 92 -11.37 5.15 18.87
C ASP A 92 -10.01 4.44 18.98
N GLU A 93 -9.29 4.72 20.08
CA GLU A 93 -8.07 4.03 20.45
C GLU A 93 -8.26 2.50 20.52
N ALA A 94 -9.45 2.05 20.95
CA ALA A 94 -9.78 0.63 21.04
C ALA A 94 -9.79 -0.08 19.67
N GLU A 95 -9.96 0.64 18.57
CA GLU A 95 -9.80 0.02 17.25
C GLU A 95 -8.35 -0.39 16.95
N ILE A 96 -7.37 0.33 17.52
CA ILE A 96 -5.93 0.04 17.34
C ILE A 96 -5.47 -1.00 18.35
N ARG A 97 -5.81 -0.77 19.65
CA ARG A 97 -5.36 -1.57 20.81
C ARG A 97 -6.30 -2.71 21.22
N GLY A 98 -7.47 -2.85 20.58
CA GLY A 98 -8.47 -3.83 20.97
C GLY A 98 -9.34 -3.41 22.16
N HIS A 99 -10.46 -4.08 22.31
CA HIS A 99 -11.41 -3.88 23.41
C HIS A 99 -11.09 -4.84 24.56
N ARG A 100 -11.29 -4.38 25.80
CA ARG A 100 -11.15 -5.27 26.96
C ARG A 100 -12.15 -6.42 26.88
N ARG A 101 -11.72 -7.64 27.19
CA ARG A 101 -12.55 -8.88 27.11
C ARG A 101 -13.82 -8.84 27.95
N THR A 102 -13.91 -7.94 28.90
CA THR A 102 -15.10 -7.77 29.76
C THR A 102 -16.30 -7.18 29.04
N TYR A 103 -16.10 -6.61 27.85
CA TYR A 103 -17.19 -6.03 27.05
C TYR A 103 -17.79 -7.06 26.10
N ILE A 104 -19.13 -7.03 25.96
CA ILE A 104 -19.82 -7.85 24.95
C ILE A 104 -19.42 -7.35 23.57
N GLY A 105 -18.99 -8.27 22.69
CA GLY A 105 -18.49 -7.93 21.35
C GLY A 105 -17.02 -7.47 21.32
N ALA A 106 -16.26 -7.67 22.41
CA ALA A 106 -14.84 -7.36 22.43
C ALA A 106 -14.09 -8.09 21.31
N MET A 107 -13.19 -7.36 20.63
CA MET A 107 -12.36 -7.87 19.54
C MET A 107 -10.91 -7.41 19.70
N PRO A 108 -9.95 -8.18 19.15
CA PRO A 108 -8.55 -7.74 19.04
C PRO A 108 -8.46 -6.43 18.25
N GLY A 109 -7.45 -5.64 18.53
CA GLY A 109 -7.12 -4.45 17.75
C GLY A 109 -6.70 -4.76 16.32
N ARG A 110 -6.77 -3.75 15.48
CA ARG A 110 -6.44 -3.86 14.06
C ARG A 110 -4.97 -4.24 13.83
N ILE A 111 -4.05 -3.84 14.72
CA ILE A 111 -2.63 -4.22 14.64
C ILE A 111 -2.47 -5.73 14.79
N ILE A 112 -3.06 -6.31 15.83
CA ILE A 112 -3.02 -7.76 16.04
C ILE A 112 -3.73 -8.51 14.92
N SER A 113 -4.82 -7.98 14.40
CA SER A 113 -5.54 -8.54 13.25
C SER A 113 -4.68 -8.51 11.98
N ALA A 114 -3.89 -7.45 11.77
CA ALA A 114 -2.94 -7.36 10.65
C ALA A 114 -1.80 -8.39 10.78
N ILE A 115 -1.23 -8.58 11.98
CA ILE A 115 -0.23 -9.61 12.27
C ILE A 115 -0.79 -11.01 11.98
N ASN A 116 -2.00 -11.28 12.45
CA ASN A 116 -2.66 -12.58 12.21
C ASN A 116 -2.91 -12.83 10.72
N THR A 117 -3.27 -11.78 9.96
CA THR A 117 -3.46 -11.86 8.51
C THR A 117 -2.14 -12.10 7.79
N ALA A 118 -1.07 -11.45 8.22
CA ALA A 118 0.27 -11.61 7.65
C ALA A 118 0.90 -12.98 7.96
N LYS A 119 0.49 -13.65 9.02
CA LYS A 119 1.02 -14.97 9.46
C LYS A 119 2.54 -14.98 9.67
N SER A 120 3.12 -13.85 10.02
CA SER A 120 4.55 -13.72 10.40
C SER A 120 4.71 -12.63 11.46
N SER A 121 5.75 -12.73 12.28
CA SER A 121 6.08 -11.75 13.32
C SER A 121 6.90 -10.56 12.81
N ASN A 122 7.42 -10.65 11.58
CA ASN A 122 8.19 -9.60 10.92
C ASN A 122 7.59 -9.12 9.58
N PRO A 123 6.27 -8.91 9.49
CA PRO A 123 5.67 -8.48 8.22
C PRO A 123 6.02 -7.02 7.90
N VAL A 124 5.66 -6.62 6.69
CA VAL A 124 5.47 -5.21 6.34
C VAL A 124 4.00 -4.87 6.57
N ILE A 125 3.73 -3.92 7.45
CA ILE A 125 2.36 -3.43 7.71
C ILE A 125 2.22 -2.03 7.11
N LEU A 126 1.28 -1.89 6.18
CA LEU A 126 0.89 -0.62 5.61
C LEU A 126 -0.25 0.00 6.45
N LEU A 127 0.03 1.15 7.04
CA LEU A 127 -0.94 2.02 7.71
C LEU A 127 -1.38 3.09 6.71
N ASP A 128 -2.51 2.87 6.07
CA ASP A 128 -2.98 3.70 4.95
C ASP A 128 -3.82 4.89 5.44
N GLU A 129 -3.61 6.06 4.87
CA GLU A 129 -4.35 7.31 5.15
C GLU A 129 -4.15 7.84 6.59
N ILE A 130 -2.89 7.93 7.05
CA ILE A 130 -2.57 8.46 8.39
C ILE A 130 -2.95 9.93 8.58
N ASP A 131 -3.02 10.70 7.49
CA ASP A 131 -3.50 12.08 7.44
C ASP A 131 -5.00 12.24 7.73
N LYS A 132 -5.74 11.14 7.81
CA LYS A 132 -7.18 11.11 8.12
C LYS A 132 -7.49 10.62 9.53
N LEU A 133 -6.49 10.51 10.39
CA LEU A 133 -6.72 10.25 11.81
C LEU A 133 -7.46 11.42 12.42
N ALA A 134 -8.65 11.18 12.92
CA ALA A 134 -9.43 12.18 13.63
C ALA A 134 -9.41 11.85 15.13
N GLY A 135 -8.87 12.76 15.94
CA GLY A 135 -9.08 12.69 17.39
C GLY A 135 -10.53 13.05 17.71
N ASP A 136 -11.23 12.20 18.43
CA ASP A 136 -12.59 12.44 18.92
C ASP A 136 -12.61 12.42 20.45
N TYR A 137 -13.70 12.87 21.06
CA TYR A 137 -13.90 12.86 22.53
C TYR A 137 -13.82 11.47 23.17
N ARG A 138 -13.70 10.39 22.39
CA ARG A 138 -13.70 8.99 22.85
C ARG A 138 -12.31 8.35 22.95
N GLY A 139 -11.25 9.08 22.66
CA GLY A 139 -9.88 8.59 22.73
C GLY A 139 -8.97 9.26 21.68
N ASP A 140 -7.67 9.06 21.85
CA ASP A 140 -6.66 9.58 20.93
C ASP A 140 -5.98 8.42 20.16
N PRO A 141 -6.46 8.09 18.96
CA PRO A 141 -5.83 7.07 18.11
C PRO A 141 -4.36 7.37 17.80
N SER A 142 -3.97 8.68 17.81
CA SER A 142 -2.59 9.08 17.58
C SER A 142 -1.65 8.62 18.67
N SER A 143 -2.09 8.69 19.95
CA SER A 143 -1.32 8.16 21.08
C SER A 143 -1.14 6.65 21.00
N ALA A 144 -2.19 5.91 20.61
CA ALA A 144 -2.09 4.46 20.42
C ALA A 144 -1.10 4.10 19.31
N LEU A 145 -1.09 4.88 18.22
CA LEU A 145 -0.13 4.68 17.12
C LEU A 145 1.29 5.06 17.51
N LEU A 146 1.48 6.08 18.36
CA LEU A 146 2.81 6.41 18.87
C LEU A 146 3.43 5.21 19.60
N GLU A 147 2.68 4.52 20.47
CA GLU A 147 3.18 3.31 21.13
C GLU A 147 3.51 2.18 20.15
N VAL A 148 2.68 1.98 19.14
CA VAL A 148 2.91 0.96 18.09
C VAL A 148 4.17 1.26 17.27
N LEU A 149 4.40 2.54 16.97
CA LEU A 149 5.47 2.99 16.08
C LEU A 149 6.77 3.32 16.81
N ASP A 150 6.72 3.54 18.13
CA ASP A 150 7.90 3.85 18.93
C ASP A 150 8.74 2.59 19.19
N PRO A 151 10.01 2.53 18.74
CA PRO A 151 10.86 1.36 18.90
C PRO A 151 11.19 1.03 20.36
N GLU A 152 11.06 2.00 21.28
CA GLU A 152 11.29 1.78 22.71
C GLU A 152 10.08 1.11 23.37
N GLN A 153 8.87 1.35 22.88
CA GLN A 153 7.61 0.86 23.45
C GLN A 153 7.04 -0.35 22.71
N ASN A 154 7.26 -0.45 21.40
CA ASN A 154 6.60 -1.46 20.57
C ASN A 154 7.04 -2.92 20.84
N LYS A 155 8.18 -3.11 21.51
CA LYS A 155 8.64 -4.44 22.00
C LYS A 155 7.64 -5.09 22.94
N THR A 156 6.93 -4.29 23.69
CA THR A 156 5.99 -4.73 24.74
C THR A 156 4.58 -4.26 24.44
N PHE A 157 4.26 -4.11 23.16
CA PHE A 157 2.92 -3.67 22.73
C PHE A 157 1.85 -4.60 23.32
N LYS A 158 0.88 -4.01 24.02
CA LYS A 158 -0.17 -4.75 24.69
C LYS A 158 -1.53 -4.44 24.08
N ASP A 159 -2.10 -5.43 23.39
CA ASP A 159 -3.48 -5.37 22.97
C ASP A 159 -4.41 -5.67 24.16
N ASN A 160 -5.44 -4.84 24.36
CA ASN A 160 -6.36 -4.96 25.49
C ASN A 160 -7.21 -6.24 25.45
N TYR A 161 -7.44 -6.81 24.26
CA TYR A 161 -8.16 -8.07 24.11
C TYR A 161 -7.25 -9.26 24.43
N LEU A 162 -6.00 -9.23 23.95
CA LEU A 162 -5.05 -10.33 24.21
C LEU A 162 -4.59 -10.32 25.68
N ASP A 163 -4.35 -9.13 26.22
CA ASP A 163 -3.78 -8.89 27.55
C ASP A 163 -2.40 -9.57 27.74
N ILE A 164 -1.72 -9.86 26.65
CA ILE A 164 -0.38 -10.46 26.57
C ILE A 164 0.46 -9.55 25.67
N PRO A 165 1.71 -9.19 26.07
CA PRO A 165 2.57 -8.36 25.23
C PRO A 165 2.96 -9.10 23.96
N PHE A 166 2.98 -8.38 22.83
CA PHE A 166 3.45 -8.83 21.53
C PHE A 166 4.61 -7.94 21.06
N ASP A 167 5.70 -8.55 20.61
CA ASP A 167 6.88 -7.81 20.13
C ASP A 167 6.68 -7.36 18.67
N LEU A 168 6.46 -6.06 18.47
CA LEU A 168 6.33 -5.43 17.15
C LEU A 168 7.66 -4.89 16.60
N SER A 169 8.78 -5.04 17.31
CA SER A 169 10.07 -4.42 16.95
C SER A 169 10.63 -4.91 15.59
N ASN A 170 10.21 -6.07 15.13
CA ASN A 170 10.64 -6.66 13.87
C ASN A 170 9.69 -6.31 12.69
N VAL A 171 8.57 -5.66 12.96
CA VAL A 171 7.62 -5.19 11.94
C VAL A 171 8.21 -3.98 11.23
N LEU A 172 8.10 -3.96 9.90
CA LEU A 172 8.35 -2.75 9.13
C LEU A 172 7.03 -2.01 8.90
N PHE A 173 6.90 -0.84 9.49
CA PHE A 173 5.74 0.02 9.28
C PHE A 173 5.98 0.95 8.10
N ILE A 174 5.01 0.96 7.18
CA ILE A 174 4.93 1.93 6.09
C ILE A 174 3.61 2.69 6.26
N THR A 175 3.66 4.00 6.25
CA THR A 175 2.47 4.85 6.32
C THR A 175 2.22 5.53 4.98
N THR A 176 0.97 5.91 4.71
CA THR A 176 0.65 6.75 3.56
C THR A 176 -0.15 7.98 3.99
N ALA A 177 0.12 9.09 3.34
CA ALA A 177 -0.66 10.31 3.47
C ALA A 177 -0.87 10.96 2.10
N ASN A 178 -1.97 11.68 1.94
CA ASN A 178 -2.14 12.54 0.77
C ASN A 178 -1.49 13.90 1.00
N ASP A 179 -1.52 14.38 2.24
CA ASP A 179 -0.96 15.66 2.67
C ASP A 179 -0.24 15.49 4.02
N ALA A 180 1.06 15.81 4.03
CA ALA A 180 1.88 15.70 5.23
C ALA A 180 1.46 16.68 6.35
N SER A 181 0.87 17.82 6.00
CA SER A 181 0.45 18.85 6.95
C SER A 181 -0.66 18.38 7.92
N HIS A 182 -1.39 17.32 7.56
CA HIS A 182 -2.44 16.73 8.38
C HIS A 182 -1.96 15.56 9.24
N ILE A 183 -0.69 15.19 9.15
CA ILE A 183 -0.11 14.15 10.03
C ILE A 183 0.16 14.78 11.40
N PRO A 184 -0.26 14.13 12.51
CA PRO A 184 0.08 14.62 13.85
C PRO A 184 1.60 14.79 14.02
N GLY A 185 2.04 15.98 14.51
CA GLY A 185 3.46 16.34 14.60
C GLY A 185 4.34 15.27 15.28
N PRO A 186 3.97 14.73 16.45
CA PRO A 186 4.75 13.70 17.13
C PRO A 186 4.94 12.40 16.34
N LEU A 187 4.01 12.07 15.43
CA LEU A 187 4.14 10.95 14.50
C LEU A 187 5.04 11.31 13.32
N TYR A 188 4.85 12.51 12.76
CA TYR A 188 5.63 12.99 11.62
C TYR A 188 7.14 13.06 11.91
N ASP A 189 7.53 13.54 13.08
CA ASP A 189 8.92 13.68 13.51
C ASP A 189 9.69 12.35 13.58
N ARG A 190 8.98 11.22 13.60
CA ARG A 190 9.56 9.87 13.65
C ARG A 190 9.60 9.17 12.29
N MET A 191 9.09 9.83 11.25
CA MET A 191 8.91 9.21 9.93
C MET A 191 9.99 9.64 8.94
N ASP A 192 10.44 8.68 8.16
CA ASP A 192 11.27 8.91 6.98
C ASP A 192 10.33 9.21 5.80
N VAL A 193 10.16 10.49 5.50
CA VAL A 193 9.18 10.96 4.52
C VAL A 193 9.73 10.85 3.11
N ILE A 194 8.99 10.17 2.25
CA ILE A 194 9.27 10.02 0.82
C ILE A 194 8.11 10.62 0.03
N GLU A 195 8.38 11.71 -0.69
CA GLU A 195 7.37 12.37 -1.51
C GLU A 195 7.24 11.71 -2.88
N LEU A 196 6.01 11.37 -3.26
CA LEU A 196 5.66 10.87 -4.57
C LEU A 196 5.07 12.02 -5.41
N PRO A 197 5.74 12.40 -6.51
CA PRO A 197 5.25 13.48 -7.36
C PRO A 197 4.05 13.04 -8.19
N SER A 198 3.37 14.02 -8.78
CA SER A 198 2.38 13.81 -9.82
C SER A 198 3.04 13.24 -11.09
N TYR A 199 2.33 12.40 -11.82
CA TYR A 199 2.82 11.85 -13.07
C TYR A 199 2.63 12.81 -14.24
N THR A 200 3.66 12.91 -15.07
CA THR A 200 3.59 13.57 -16.37
C THR A 200 2.74 12.76 -17.36
N ARG A 201 2.32 13.41 -18.46
CA ARG A 201 1.58 12.75 -19.56
C ARG A 201 2.30 11.51 -20.10
N VAL A 202 3.62 11.59 -20.25
CA VAL A 202 4.45 10.49 -20.77
C VAL A 202 4.54 9.34 -19.75
N GLU A 203 4.68 9.65 -18.48
CA GLU A 203 4.69 8.64 -17.42
C GLU A 203 3.33 7.94 -17.32
N LYS A 204 2.22 8.68 -17.35
CA LYS A 204 0.87 8.09 -17.36
C LYS A 204 0.68 7.12 -18.53
N PHE A 205 1.15 7.49 -19.73
CA PHE A 205 1.09 6.61 -20.89
C PHE A 205 1.89 5.33 -20.69
N ASN A 206 3.12 5.43 -20.19
CA ASN A 206 3.95 4.25 -19.96
C ASN A 206 3.39 3.35 -18.85
N ILE A 207 2.89 3.93 -17.76
CA ILE A 207 2.22 3.20 -16.68
C ILE A 207 0.97 2.50 -17.23
N ALA A 208 0.15 3.21 -18.00
CA ALA A 208 -1.04 2.63 -18.62
C ALA A 208 -0.69 1.44 -19.52
N ARG A 209 0.30 1.61 -20.40
CA ARG A 209 0.71 0.60 -21.38
C ARG A 209 1.34 -0.64 -20.72
N ARG A 210 2.23 -0.42 -19.74
CA ARG A 210 3.04 -1.51 -19.14
C ARG A 210 2.33 -2.25 -18.01
N HIS A 211 1.48 -1.55 -17.25
CA HIS A 211 0.90 -2.09 -16.01
C HIS A 211 -0.63 -2.13 -16.03
N LEU A 212 -1.30 -1.00 -16.34
CA LEU A 212 -2.75 -0.93 -16.19
C LEU A 212 -3.47 -1.74 -17.25
N LEU A 213 -3.12 -1.55 -18.53
CA LEU A 213 -3.79 -2.20 -19.65
C LEU A 213 -3.65 -3.74 -19.60
N PRO A 214 -2.44 -4.33 -19.43
CA PRO A 214 -2.31 -5.78 -19.31
C PRO A 214 -3.10 -6.35 -18.13
N LYS A 215 -3.04 -5.69 -16.96
CA LYS A 215 -3.81 -6.06 -15.77
C LYS A 215 -5.32 -6.06 -16.04
N GLN A 216 -5.83 -5.00 -16.68
CA GLN A 216 -7.26 -4.87 -16.97
C GLN A 216 -7.73 -5.80 -18.08
N LEU A 217 -6.91 -6.08 -19.10
CA LEU A 217 -7.21 -7.10 -20.11
C LEU A 217 -7.37 -8.47 -19.45
N LYS A 218 -6.44 -8.86 -18.57
CA LYS A 218 -6.49 -10.11 -17.83
C LYS A 218 -7.73 -10.19 -16.93
N ASN A 219 -7.99 -9.15 -16.15
CA ASN A 219 -9.14 -9.12 -15.23
C ASN A 219 -10.51 -9.21 -15.94
N ASN A 220 -10.58 -8.78 -17.22
CA ASN A 220 -11.80 -8.84 -18.01
C ASN A 220 -11.81 -10.02 -19.03
N GLY A 221 -10.78 -10.90 -19.02
CA GLY A 221 -10.69 -12.05 -19.92
C GLY A 221 -10.53 -11.68 -21.41
N LEU A 222 -9.85 -10.57 -21.69
CA LEU A 222 -9.74 -9.97 -23.03
C LEU A 222 -8.33 -10.03 -23.63
N GLU A 223 -7.37 -10.70 -23.02
CA GLU A 223 -5.94 -10.69 -23.38
C GLU A 223 -5.67 -11.05 -24.84
N SER A 224 -6.41 -12.03 -25.40
CA SER A 224 -6.24 -12.50 -26.77
C SER A 224 -7.18 -11.81 -27.80
N ARG A 225 -8.15 -11.05 -27.31
CA ARG A 225 -9.27 -10.53 -28.11
C ARG A 225 -9.26 -9.02 -28.32
N VAL A 226 -8.62 -8.28 -27.41
CA VAL A 226 -8.64 -6.81 -27.44
C VAL A 226 -7.22 -6.27 -27.40
N THR A 227 -6.96 -5.28 -28.26
CA THR A 227 -5.77 -4.43 -28.23
C THR A 227 -6.18 -2.97 -28.14
N MET A 228 -5.31 -2.11 -27.69
CA MET A 228 -5.56 -0.68 -27.58
C MET A 228 -4.45 0.09 -28.28
N ALA A 229 -4.80 0.91 -29.25
CA ALA A 229 -3.85 1.74 -29.97
C ALA A 229 -3.21 2.78 -29.03
N PRO A 230 -1.92 3.12 -29.21
CA PRO A 230 -1.27 4.17 -28.44
C PRO A 230 -2.02 5.51 -28.47
N ALA A 231 -2.58 5.88 -29.61
CA ALA A 231 -3.38 7.09 -29.76
C ALA A 231 -4.66 7.07 -28.89
N ALA A 232 -5.29 5.90 -28.70
CA ALA A 232 -6.46 5.77 -27.84
C ALA A 232 -6.10 5.95 -26.35
N LEU A 233 -4.92 5.49 -25.92
CA LEU A 233 -4.42 5.75 -24.56
C LEU A 233 -4.16 7.24 -24.32
N TYR A 234 -3.57 7.93 -25.29
CA TYR A 234 -3.36 9.37 -25.21
C TYR A 234 -4.69 10.13 -25.19
N GLU A 235 -5.68 9.70 -26.00
CA GLU A 235 -7.02 10.28 -25.98
C GLU A 235 -7.66 10.18 -24.58
N ILE A 236 -7.54 9.01 -23.93
CA ILE A 236 -8.04 8.83 -22.55
C ILE A 236 -7.30 9.77 -21.59
N ILE A 237 -5.97 9.87 -21.69
CA ILE A 237 -5.15 10.69 -20.80
C ILE A 237 -5.49 12.17 -20.93
N ASP A 238 -5.58 12.68 -22.15
CA ASP A 238 -5.74 14.10 -22.44
C ASP A 238 -7.19 14.57 -22.31
N GLY A 239 -8.14 13.75 -22.80
CA GLY A 239 -9.55 14.11 -22.89
C GLY A 239 -10.38 13.75 -21.65
N TYR A 240 -10.05 12.66 -20.96
CA TYR A 240 -10.93 12.06 -19.95
C TYR A 240 -10.33 12.01 -18.53
N THR A 241 -9.04 12.32 -18.36
CA THR A 241 -8.42 12.21 -17.02
C THR A 241 -7.64 13.47 -16.65
N ARG A 242 -8.17 14.23 -15.66
CA ARG A 242 -7.48 15.38 -15.05
C ARG A 242 -7.15 15.08 -13.61
N GLU A 243 -6.10 14.27 -13.40
CA GLU A 243 -5.67 13.84 -12.05
C GLU A 243 -4.15 13.83 -11.95
N ALA A 244 -3.64 13.92 -10.73
CA ALA A 244 -2.20 13.83 -10.45
C ALA A 244 -1.64 12.39 -10.65
N GLY A 245 -2.43 11.39 -10.31
CA GLY A 245 -2.10 9.97 -10.42
C GLY A 245 -2.69 9.30 -11.66
N VAL A 246 -3.03 8.02 -11.52
CA VAL A 246 -3.56 7.15 -12.60
C VAL A 246 -4.83 6.38 -12.21
N ARG A 247 -5.51 6.81 -11.12
CA ARG A 247 -6.70 6.10 -10.63
C ARG A 247 -7.91 6.24 -11.56
N THR A 248 -8.17 7.44 -12.04
CA THR A 248 -9.23 7.71 -13.01
C THR A 248 -8.87 7.11 -14.37
N LEU A 249 -7.60 7.19 -14.77
CA LEU A 249 -7.09 6.55 -15.98
C LEU A 249 -7.36 5.03 -15.98
N GLU A 250 -7.04 4.32 -14.89
CA GLU A 250 -7.35 2.90 -14.75
C GLU A 250 -8.85 2.61 -14.86
N ARG A 251 -9.69 3.44 -14.21
CA ARG A 251 -11.15 3.30 -14.27
C ARG A 251 -11.69 3.53 -15.69
N THR A 252 -11.16 4.53 -16.41
CA THR A 252 -11.60 4.84 -17.79
C THR A 252 -11.17 3.74 -18.76
N ILE A 253 -9.91 3.24 -18.66
CA ILE A 253 -9.47 2.07 -19.43
C ILE A 253 -10.41 0.89 -19.17
N THR A 254 -10.74 0.61 -17.92
CA THR A 254 -11.65 -0.48 -17.54
C THR A 254 -13.04 -0.29 -18.14
N ALA A 255 -13.56 0.93 -18.17
CA ALA A 255 -14.87 1.24 -18.76
C ALA A 255 -14.89 0.96 -20.28
N VAL A 256 -13.84 1.36 -20.98
CA VAL A 256 -13.69 1.06 -22.42
C VAL A 256 -13.60 -0.45 -22.66
N LEU A 257 -12.78 -1.16 -21.87
CA LEU A 257 -12.64 -2.61 -22.01
C LEU A 257 -13.94 -3.36 -21.72
N ARG A 258 -14.77 -2.90 -20.77
CA ARG A 258 -16.10 -3.49 -20.51
C ARG A 258 -17.04 -3.36 -21.70
N LYS A 259 -17.00 -2.22 -22.44
CA LYS A 259 -17.77 -2.07 -23.69
C LYS A 259 -17.28 -3.07 -24.76
N CYS A 260 -15.97 -3.32 -24.83
CA CYS A 260 -15.42 -4.34 -25.72
C CYS A 260 -15.87 -5.76 -25.32
N ALA A 261 -15.85 -6.05 -24.01
CA ALA A 261 -16.34 -7.33 -23.50
C ALA A 261 -17.83 -7.57 -23.84
N GLN A 262 -18.66 -6.54 -23.73
CA GLN A 262 -20.07 -6.60 -24.11
C GLN A 262 -20.25 -6.94 -25.60
N LYS A 263 -19.48 -6.32 -26.50
CA LYS A 263 -19.54 -6.63 -27.96
C LYS A 263 -19.16 -8.08 -28.25
N ILE A 264 -18.07 -8.55 -27.60
CA ILE A 264 -17.59 -9.93 -27.75
C ILE A 264 -18.64 -10.93 -27.24
N ALA A 265 -19.27 -10.65 -26.09
CA ALA A 265 -20.33 -11.47 -25.53
C ALA A 265 -21.61 -11.48 -26.39
N ALA A 266 -21.86 -10.39 -27.13
CA ALA A 266 -22.95 -10.29 -28.09
C ALA A 266 -22.68 -11.02 -29.43
N GLY A 267 -21.51 -11.65 -29.59
CA GLY A 267 -21.19 -12.48 -30.76
C GLY A 267 -20.13 -11.94 -31.70
N GLU A 268 -19.47 -10.82 -31.38
CA GLU A 268 -18.34 -10.31 -32.16
C GLU A 268 -17.20 -11.34 -32.13
N LYS A 269 -16.79 -11.81 -33.33
CA LYS A 269 -15.77 -12.85 -33.48
C LYS A 269 -14.39 -12.29 -33.73
N ASP A 270 -14.30 -11.08 -34.30
CA ASP A 270 -13.05 -10.46 -34.66
C ASP A 270 -12.31 -9.86 -33.46
N LYS A 271 -10.99 -9.68 -33.63
CA LYS A 271 -10.18 -8.97 -32.64
C LYS A 271 -10.53 -7.48 -32.67
N ILE A 272 -10.82 -6.91 -31.51
CA ILE A 272 -11.13 -5.49 -31.39
C ILE A 272 -9.83 -4.72 -31.13
N ASN A 273 -9.51 -3.78 -32.02
CA ASN A 273 -8.46 -2.80 -31.78
C ASN A 273 -9.12 -1.45 -31.40
N VAL A 274 -8.98 -1.06 -30.14
CA VAL A 274 -9.54 0.19 -29.62
C VAL A 274 -8.79 1.37 -30.23
N THR A 275 -9.51 2.20 -30.98
CA THR A 275 -9.03 3.45 -31.59
C THR A 275 -9.52 4.67 -30.80
N PRO A 276 -8.97 5.89 -31.01
CA PRO A 276 -9.47 7.11 -30.37
C PRO A 276 -10.97 7.35 -30.54
N ALA A 277 -11.51 7.03 -31.73
CA ALA A 277 -12.95 7.19 -32.00
C ALA A 277 -13.86 6.24 -31.18
N MET A 278 -13.28 5.24 -30.50
CA MET A 278 -14.02 4.28 -29.69
C MET A 278 -13.99 4.62 -28.19
N VAL A 279 -13.21 5.62 -27.81
CA VAL A 279 -13.09 6.12 -26.44
C VAL A 279 -14.23 7.07 -26.11
#